data_f7bf76338f19490181e09126aef80656
#
_entry.id   f7bf76338f19490181e09126aef80656
#
_cell.length_a   1.000
_cell.length_b   1.000
_cell.length_c   1.000
_cell.angle_alpha   90.00
_cell.angle_beta   90.00
_cell.angle_gamma   90.00
#
_symmetry.space_group_name_H-M   'P 1'
#
loop_
_entity.id
_entity.type
_entity.pdbx_description
1 polymer ?
#
loop_
_entity_poly.entity_id
_entity_poly.type
_entity_poly.pdbx_seq_one_letter_code
_entity_poly.pdbx_strand_id
1 'polypeptide(L)'
;MKAERGVSTAAVASALVVTALVAVGALAYLRPQTTATTSYSPQAASSVAGKEGPLITYSADAYATEVSALLANFSATTGVPVAPVKSGGATADASAIEAGAPADIFVSVSLAATSPAEMGKASSDWAIGFATDQMVIAYSSSATQPSAASGVVALGKQAATSNATADWNRFFSALVSGTVKVGVSAPAQDPAGVRGWLVLEAAGYLYSGGNTSAYSGALLADRGNVTAASAADLVAPLEAGNLQFLFMYKSAAVSDGLPYVALDPHLNLGDAALAPFYSKFSYSDSAGTTTGSPIVVAVTVPAVAVDTTEALQFVAYVVQDSGSLSVYGLVPLSPGVLYQSATPPAQVQELAAKGVVVDGGALP
;
A
#
# COMPACT_ATOMS: atom_id res chain seq x y z
N MET A 1 62.97 -32.39 -2.07
CA MET A 1 62.76 -31.25 -2.98
C MET A 1 61.30 -30.80 -2.80
N LYS A 2 61.07 -29.69 -2.06
CA LYS A 2 59.78 -29.06 -1.86
C LYS A 2 59.61 -28.03 -2.97
N ALA A 3 58.55 -28.08 -3.73
CA ALA A 3 58.15 -27.09 -4.70
C ALA A 3 57.23 -26.06 -4.02
N GLU A 4 57.70 -24.85 -3.87
CA GLU A 4 56.89 -23.70 -3.47
C GLU A 4 56.06 -23.25 -4.68
N ARG A 5 54.73 -23.18 -4.51
CA ARG A 5 53.85 -22.57 -5.48
C ARG A 5 53.68 -21.08 -5.16
N GLY A 6 54.29 -20.24 -5.99
CA GLY A 6 54.10 -18.81 -5.92
C GLY A 6 52.66 -18.42 -6.27
N VAL A 7 52.04 -17.59 -5.43
CA VAL A 7 50.72 -17.00 -5.68
C VAL A 7 50.86 -15.90 -6.71
N SER A 8 50.09 -15.98 -7.79
CA SER A 8 50.16 -15.04 -8.91
C SER A 8 49.73 -13.64 -8.46
N THR A 9 50.58 -12.65 -8.72
CA THR A 9 50.33 -11.20 -8.47
C THR A 9 49.10 -10.64 -9.20
N ALA A 10 48.57 -11.34 -10.18
CA ALA A 10 47.37 -10.94 -10.91
C ALA A 10 46.09 -11.07 -10.07
N ALA A 11 46.02 -11.98 -9.10
CA ALA A 11 44.84 -12.18 -8.24
C ALA A 11 44.68 -11.07 -7.19
N VAL A 12 45.79 -10.44 -6.77
CA VAL A 12 45.75 -9.34 -5.77
C VAL A 12 45.30 -8.00 -6.41
N ALA A 13 45.62 -7.76 -7.68
CA ALA A 13 45.20 -6.54 -8.38
C ALA A 13 43.69 -6.51 -8.67
N SER A 14 43.07 -7.66 -8.96
CA SER A 14 41.63 -7.74 -9.22
C SER A 14 40.79 -7.52 -7.95
N ALA A 15 41.27 -7.97 -6.79
CA ALA A 15 40.56 -7.76 -5.53
C ALA A 15 40.55 -6.29 -5.09
N LEU A 16 41.60 -5.54 -5.33
CA LEU A 16 41.71 -4.11 -4.99
C LEU A 16 40.86 -3.22 -5.90
N VAL A 17 40.68 -3.57 -7.17
CA VAL A 17 39.81 -2.81 -8.10
C VAL A 17 38.33 -2.97 -7.75
N VAL A 18 37.89 -4.16 -7.34
CA VAL A 18 36.49 -4.39 -6.94
C VAL A 18 36.17 -3.63 -5.65
N THR A 19 37.09 -3.59 -4.68
CA THR A 19 36.89 -2.87 -3.42
C THR A 19 36.84 -1.34 -3.64
N ALA A 20 37.61 -0.81 -4.58
CA ALA A 20 37.60 0.63 -4.91
C ALA A 20 36.32 1.05 -5.64
N LEU A 21 35.76 0.19 -6.51
CA LEU A 21 34.50 0.46 -7.21
C LEU A 21 33.28 0.44 -6.29
N VAL A 22 33.25 -0.42 -5.27
CA VAL A 22 32.18 -0.44 -4.27
C VAL A 22 32.25 0.78 -3.36
N ALA A 23 33.46 1.26 -3.01
CA ALA A 23 33.62 2.47 -2.20
C ALA A 23 33.22 3.75 -2.95
N VAL A 24 33.43 3.84 -4.26
CA VAL A 24 33.01 5.00 -5.09
C VAL A 24 31.50 4.98 -5.30
N GLY A 25 30.87 3.83 -5.44
CA GLY A 25 29.43 3.70 -5.53
C GLY A 25 28.72 4.12 -4.24
N ALA A 26 29.25 3.76 -3.08
CA ALA A 26 28.68 4.13 -1.78
C ALA A 26 28.81 5.63 -1.47
N LEU A 27 29.88 6.31 -1.93
CA LEU A 27 30.06 7.74 -1.77
C LEU A 27 29.14 8.57 -2.70
N ALA A 28 28.72 8.03 -3.83
CA ALA A 28 27.77 8.70 -4.72
C ALA A 28 26.32 8.70 -4.17
N TYR A 29 25.98 7.73 -3.31
CA TYR A 29 24.66 7.66 -2.65
C TYR A 29 24.56 8.56 -1.40
N LEU A 30 25.68 9.09 -0.89
CA LEU A 30 25.72 9.95 0.29
C LEU A 30 25.74 11.46 -0.06
N ARG A 31 25.41 11.85 -1.29
CA ARG A 31 25.14 13.26 -1.55
C ARG A 31 23.81 13.65 -0.93
N PRO A 32 23.78 14.61 0.02
CA PRO A 32 22.51 15.11 0.54
C PRO A 32 21.74 15.72 -0.64
N GLN A 33 20.61 15.15 -0.97
CA GLN A 33 19.62 15.84 -1.77
C GLN A 33 19.15 17.02 -0.95
N THR A 34 19.47 18.22 -1.34
CA THR A 34 18.84 19.45 -0.84
C THR A 34 17.40 19.47 -1.36
N THR A 35 16.53 18.70 -0.73
CA THR A 35 15.09 18.95 -0.77
C THR A 35 14.87 20.25 -0.01
N ALA A 36 14.20 21.21 -0.64
CA ALA A 36 13.71 22.40 0.04
C ALA A 36 12.75 21.92 1.13
N THR A 37 13.26 21.76 2.34
CA THR A 37 12.45 21.54 3.51
C THR A 37 11.69 22.83 3.77
N THR A 38 10.40 22.84 3.41
CA THR A 38 9.46 23.79 4.00
C THR A 38 9.40 23.41 5.47
N SER A 39 10.17 24.12 6.30
CA SER A 39 10.21 23.85 7.72
C SER A 39 8.84 24.12 8.33
N TYR A 40 8.16 23.05 8.75
CA TYR A 40 7.04 23.15 9.66
C TYR A 40 7.56 23.83 10.94
N SER A 41 7.10 25.04 11.25
CA SER A 41 7.37 25.73 12.50
C SER A 41 6.19 25.38 13.43
N PRO A 42 6.39 24.56 14.47
CA PRO A 42 5.30 24.27 15.39
C PRO A 42 4.93 25.58 16.10
N GLN A 43 3.72 26.08 15.85
CA GLN A 43 3.13 27.14 16.63
C GLN A 43 2.88 26.56 18.01
N ALA A 44 3.50 27.11 19.05
CA ALA A 44 3.35 26.67 20.41
C ALA A 44 1.86 26.57 20.77
N ALA A 45 1.36 25.34 20.84
CA ALA A 45 -0.01 25.08 21.26
C ALA A 45 -0.12 25.40 22.74
N SER A 46 -1.03 26.32 23.08
CA SER A 46 -1.46 26.51 24.45
C SER A 46 -2.03 25.19 24.96
N SER A 47 -1.41 24.59 25.96
CA SER A 47 -1.82 23.35 26.58
C SER A 47 -3.23 23.48 27.17
N VAL A 48 -4.22 22.97 26.42
CA VAL A 48 -5.49 22.55 27.02
C VAL A 48 -5.21 21.16 27.56
N ALA A 49 -5.47 20.95 28.87
CA ALA A 49 -5.22 19.67 29.53
C ALA A 49 -6.03 18.55 28.89
N GLY A 50 -5.45 17.88 27.90
CA GLY A 50 -5.89 16.61 27.37
C GLY A 50 -5.46 15.49 28.32
N LYS A 51 -6.08 14.34 28.22
CA LYS A 51 -5.76 13.16 29.00
C LYS A 51 -4.31 12.75 28.70
N GLU A 52 -3.47 12.62 29.74
CA GLU A 52 -2.05 12.26 29.66
C GLU A 52 -1.86 10.78 29.20
N GLY A 53 -2.15 10.46 27.95
CA GLY A 53 -1.97 9.11 27.39
C GLY A 53 -1.31 9.16 26.00
N PRO A 54 -0.68 8.07 25.54
CA PRO A 54 -0.17 8.01 24.19
C PRO A 54 -1.31 7.91 23.19
N LEU A 55 -1.18 8.56 22.03
CA LEU A 55 -2.14 8.44 20.92
C LEU A 55 -2.31 6.98 20.49
N ILE A 56 -3.55 6.53 20.42
CA ILE A 56 -3.91 5.17 20.00
C ILE A 56 -4.28 5.21 18.53
N THR A 57 -3.48 4.54 17.71
CA THR A 57 -3.67 4.49 16.25
C THR A 57 -4.05 3.10 15.78
N TYR A 58 -5.10 3.01 14.99
CA TYR A 58 -5.43 1.85 14.17
C TYR A 58 -4.98 2.11 12.72
N SER A 59 -4.43 1.10 12.09
CA SER A 59 -3.99 1.17 10.68
C SER A 59 -4.28 -0.14 9.99
N ALA A 60 -4.78 -0.07 8.76
CA ALA A 60 -4.80 -1.24 7.90
C ALA A 60 -3.42 -1.91 7.89
N ASP A 61 -3.40 -3.23 7.99
CA ASP A 61 -2.19 -4.04 8.19
C ASP A 61 -1.11 -3.80 7.12
N ALA A 62 -1.53 -3.59 5.87
CA ALA A 62 -0.65 -3.24 4.76
C ALA A 62 0.17 -1.95 4.96
N TYR A 63 -0.21 -1.08 5.91
CA TYR A 63 0.43 0.24 6.16
C TYR A 63 0.96 0.39 7.58
N ALA A 64 0.97 -0.67 8.37
CA ALA A 64 1.41 -0.61 9.77
C ALA A 64 2.86 -0.11 9.92
N THR A 65 3.75 -0.48 9.01
CA THR A 65 5.16 -0.05 8.99
C THR A 65 5.28 1.43 8.70
N GLU A 66 4.62 1.92 7.65
CA GLU A 66 4.64 3.30 7.20
C GLU A 66 4.03 4.23 8.25
N VAL A 67 2.88 3.84 8.79
CA VAL A 67 2.18 4.61 9.84
C VAL A 67 2.99 4.63 11.13
N SER A 68 3.65 3.54 11.50
CA SER A 68 4.56 3.50 12.66
C SER A 68 5.73 4.47 12.47
N ALA A 69 6.31 4.54 11.28
CA ALA A 69 7.40 5.48 10.97
C ALA A 69 6.92 6.94 11.03
N LEU A 70 5.74 7.24 10.47
CA LEU A 70 5.13 8.58 10.56
C LEU A 70 4.88 9.00 12.00
N LEU A 71 4.30 8.12 12.81
CA LEU A 71 4.03 8.37 14.23
C LEU A 71 5.33 8.58 15.04
N ALA A 72 6.36 7.79 14.78
CA ALA A 72 7.67 7.96 15.43
C ALA A 72 8.29 9.32 15.10
N ASN A 73 8.25 9.75 13.83
CA ASN A 73 8.75 11.05 13.40
C ASN A 73 7.91 12.20 13.99
N PHE A 74 6.59 12.05 13.99
CA PHE A 74 5.68 12.99 14.62
C PHE A 74 5.98 13.16 16.13
N SER A 75 6.09 12.04 16.85
CA SER A 75 6.42 12.04 18.28
C SER A 75 7.78 12.70 18.56
N ALA A 76 8.80 12.38 17.75
CA ALA A 76 10.14 12.98 17.89
C ALA A 76 10.13 14.50 17.65
N THR A 77 9.26 14.98 16.75
CA THR A 77 9.18 16.40 16.37
C THR A 77 8.34 17.21 17.36
N THR A 78 7.24 16.64 17.85
CA THR A 78 6.24 17.37 18.65
C THR A 78 6.32 17.07 20.15
N GLY A 79 6.93 15.96 20.55
CA GLY A 79 6.94 15.45 21.91
C GLY A 79 5.64 14.73 22.32
N VAL A 80 4.66 14.62 21.42
CA VAL A 80 3.41 13.88 21.68
C VAL A 80 3.70 12.38 21.80
N PRO A 81 3.33 11.73 22.91
CA PRO A 81 3.56 10.29 23.06
C PRO A 81 2.61 9.50 22.15
N VAL A 82 3.11 8.41 21.57
CA VAL A 82 2.36 7.52 20.67
C VAL A 82 2.43 6.07 21.15
N ALA A 83 1.33 5.34 21.09
CA ALA A 83 1.30 3.90 21.33
C ALA A 83 1.76 3.13 20.08
N PRO A 84 2.18 1.86 20.22
CA PRO A 84 2.36 0.99 19.08
C PRO A 84 1.08 0.92 18.24
N VAL A 85 1.24 0.91 16.91
CA VAL A 85 0.11 0.81 15.97
C VAL A 85 -0.61 -0.51 16.19
N LYS A 86 -1.93 -0.44 16.28
CA LYS A 86 -2.81 -1.61 16.19
C LYS A 86 -3.14 -1.81 14.72
N SER A 87 -2.92 -3.02 14.19
CA SER A 87 -3.13 -3.29 12.77
C SER A 87 -4.04 -4.47 12.54
N GLY A 88 -4.88 -4.35 11.52
CA GLY A 88 -5.81 -5.37 11.06
C GLY A 88 -6.34 -5.04 9.67
N GLY A 89 -7.30 -5.82 9.18
CA GLY A 89 -8.03 -5.46 7.98
C GLY A 89 -8.86 -4.19 8.24
N ALA A 90 -8.91 -3.26 7.27
CA ALA A 90 -9.57 -1.95 7.45
C ALA A 90 -11.02 -2.04 7.96
N THR A 91 -11.81 -3.00 7.47
CA THR A 91 -13.19 -3.25 7.94
C THR A 91 -13.21 -3.81 9.36
N ALA A 92 -12.27 -4.69 9.71
CA ALA A 92 -12.17 -5.25 11.06
C ALA A 92 -11.79 -4.18 12.08
N ASP A 93 -10.86 -3.28 11.72
CA ASP A 93 -10.48 -2.14 12.56
C ASP A 93 -11.65 -1.17 12.75
N ALA A 94 -12.38 -0.84 11.69
CA ALA A 94 -13.59 -0.01 11.75
C ALA A 94 -14.64 -0.61 12.71
N SER A 95 -14.91 -1.91 12.58
CA SER A 95 -15.85 -2.63 13.46
C SER A 95 -15.39 -2.67 14.91
N ALA A 96 -14.09 -2.81 15.16
CA ALA A 96 -13.54 -2.78 16.53
C ALA A 96 -13.71 -1.38 17.16
N ILE A 97 -13.48 -0.31 16.40
CA ILE A 97 -13.66 1.07 16.85
C ILE A 97 -15.16 1.35 17.11
N GLU A 98 -16.05 0.91 16.19
CA GLU A 98 -17.50 0.99 16.40
C GLU A 98 -17.96 0.29 17.67
N ALA A 99 -17.40 -0.89 17.94
CA ALA A 99 -17.68 -1.69 19.15
C ALA A 99 -17.12 -1.05 20.45
N GLY A 100 -16.43 0.11 20.37
CA GLY A 100 -15.93 0.86 21.51
C GLY A 100 -14.45 0.64 21.83
N ALA A 101 -13.67 0.07 20.94
CA ALA A 101 -12.23 0.04 21.10
C ALA A 101 -11.66 1.49 21.07
N PRO A 102 -10.78 1.86 22.02
CA PRO A 102 -10.23 3.20 22.06
C PRO A 102 -9.34 3.44 20.84
N ALA A 103 -9.62 4.53 20.13
CA ALA A 103 -8.88 4.96 18.93
C ALA A 103 -8.90 6.50 18.85
N ASP A 104 -7.73 7.09 18.67
CA ASP A 104 -7.57 8.51 18.42
C ASP A 104 -7.33 8.80 16.95
N ILE A 105 -6.71 7.86 16.25
CA ILE A 105 -6.40 7.95 14.82
C ILE A 105 -6.80 6.64 14.14
N PHE A 106 -7.42 6.76 12.96
CA PHE A 106 -7.67 5.62 12.08
C PHE A 106 -7.11 5.90 10.68
N VAL A 107 -6.18 5.06 10.24
CA VAL A 107 -5.61 5.07 8.89
C VAL A 107 -6.15 3.88 8.10
N SER A 108 -6.84 4.15 7.01
CA SER A 108 -7.53 3.13 6.22
C SER A 108 -7.14 3.18 4.75
N VAL A 109 -7.15 2.03 4.09
CA VAL A 109 -7.04 1.85 2.64
C VAL A 109 -8.41 1.87 1.94
N SER A 110 -9.47 2.03 2.71
CA SER A 110 -10.85 2.10 2.22
C SER A 110 -11.53 3.31 2.81
N LEU A 111 -11.95 4.25 1.97
CA LEU A 111 -12.77 5.38 2.41
C LEU A 111 -14.09 4.89 3.02
N ALA A 112 -14.67 3.81 2.48
CA ALA A 112 -15.90 3.22 3.03
C ALA A 112 -15.69 2.79 4.49
N ALA A 113 -14.52 2.24 4.85
CA ALA A 113 -14.25 1.85 6.24
C ALA A 113 -14.19 3.02 7.23
N THR A 114 -14.06 4.27 6.76
CA THR A 114 -14.13 5.47 7.61
C THR A 114 -15.52 6.09 7.68
N SER A 115 -16.47 5.55 6.92
CA SER A 115 -17.82 6.10 6.77
C SER A 115 -18.76 5.69 7.91
N PRO A 116 -19.91 6.39 8.08
CA PRO A 116 -20.95 6.01 9.03
C PRO A 116 -21.52 4.62 8.79
N ALA A 117 -21.47 4.10 7.56
CA ALA A 117 -21.96 2.76 7.25
C ALA A 117 -21.14 1.66 7.95
N GLU A 118 -19.84 1.85 8.10
CA GLU A 118 -18.93 0.88 8.72
C GLU A 118 -18.59 1.22 10.19
N MET A 119 -18.48 2.51 10.53
CA MET A 119 -18.09 2.97 11.87
C MET A 119 -19.27 3.41 12.74
N GLY A 120 -20.48 3.44 12.21
CA GLY A 120 -21.66 3.87 12.97
C GLY A 120 -21.43 5.23 13.62
N LYS A 121 -21.67 5.33 14.94
CA LYS A 121 -21.49 6.55 15.73
C LYS A 121 -20.03 6.91 15.99
N ALA A 122 -19.09 6.03 15.71
CA ALA A 122 -17.67 6.29 15.83
C ALA A 122 -17.10 7.01 14.59
N SER A 123 -17.85 7.09 13.47
CA SER A 123 -17.46 7.91 12.33
C SER A 123 -17.49 9.39 12.71
N SER A 124 -16.50 10.12 12.25
CA SER A 124 -16.45 11.59 12.31
C SER A 124 -17.00 12.27 11.06
N ASP A 125 -17.50 11.48 10.11
CA ASP A 125 -18.08 11.92 8.83
C ASP A 125 -17.12 12.64 7.90
N TRP A 126 -15.80 12.48 8.11
CA TRP A 126 -14.76 12.99 7.23
C TRP A 126 -13.53 12.09 7.25
N ALA A 127 -12.77 12.13 6.16
CA ALA A 127 -11.43 11.53 6.07
C ALA A 127 -10.59 12.32 5.05
N ILE A 128 -9.27 12.33 5.23
CA ILE A 128 -8.34 12.94 4.28
C ILE A 128 -7.50 11.85 3.62
N GLY A 129 -7.63 11.69 2.30
CA GLY A 129 -6.71 10.94 1.48
C GLY A 129 -5.38 11.68 1.39
N PHE A 130 -4.28 11.04 1.80
CA PHE A 130 -2.94 11.65 1.82
C PHE A 130 -1.94 10.92 0.91
N ALA A 131 -2.27 9.72 0.46
CA ALA A 131 -1.50 8.96 -0.52
C ALA A 131 -2.41 8.04 -1.34
N THR A 132 -1.90 7.56 -2.47
CA THR A 132 -2.48 6.42 -3.20
C THR A 132 -1.50 5.27 -3.22
N ASP A 133 -2.03 4.05 -3.36
CA ASP A 133 -1.25 2.85 -3.56
C ASP A 133 -1.62 2.19 -4.91
N GLN A 134 -0.94 1.12 -5.23
CA GLN A 134 -1.11 0.39 -6.48
C GLN A 134 -1.19 -1.11 -6.20
N MET A 135 -2.02 -1.82 -6.95
CA MET A 135 -1.93 -3.29 -7.00
C MET A 135 -0.71 -3.71 -7.81
N VAL A 136 -0.02 -4.72 -7.32
CA VAL A 136 1.08 -5.42 -7.99
C VAL A 136 0.87 -6.92 -7.87
N ILE A 137 1.64 -7.69 -8.65
CA ILE A 137 1.75 -9.13 -8.47
C ILE A 137 3.15 -9.43 -7.95
N ALA A 138 3.27 -9.61 -6.63
CA ALA A 138 4.51 -10.04 -6.01
C ALA A 138 4.80 -11.51 -6.37
N TYR A 139 6.07 -11.88 -6.37
CA TYR A 139 6.47 -13.25 -6.65
C TYR A 139 7.57 -13.72 -5.71
N SER A 140 7.61 -15.02 -5.43
CA SER A 140 8.65 -15.63 -4.62
C SER A 140 10.02 -15.44 -5.25
N SER A 141 11.04 -15.16 -4.44
CA SER A 141 12.44 -15.15 -4.90
C SER A 141 12.85 -16.50 -5.54
N SER A 142 12.28 -17.60 -5.09
CA SER A 142 12.46 -18.92 -5.68
C SER A 142 11.87 -19.04 -7.09
N ALA A 143 10.88 -18.22 -7.44
CA ALA A 143 10.30 -18.18 -8.78
C ALA A 143 11.27 -17.65 -9.86
N THR A 144 12.42 -17.10 -9.46
CA THR A 144 13.48 -16.68 -10.39
C THR A 144 14.38 -17.85 -10.83
N GLN A 145 14.33 -18.99 -10.14
CA GLN A 145 15.06 -20.19 -10.53
C GLN A 145 14.40 -20.86 -11.74
N PRO A 146 15.15 -21.57 -12.60
CA PRO A 146 14.59 -22.24 -13.78
C PRO A 146 13.40 -23.14 -13.42
N SER A 147 12.19 -22.70 -13.78
CA SER A 147 10.92 -23.36 -13.44
C SER A 147 9.78 -22.78 -14.30
N ALA A 148 8.59 -23.34 -14.21
CA ALA A 148 7.39 -22.73 -14.81
C ALA A 148 7.18 -21.30 -14.30
N ALA A 149 7.41 -21.05 -13.00
CA ALA A 149 7.27 -19.74 -12.39
C ALA A 149 8.23 -18.70 -12.98
N SER A 150 9.50 -19.07 -13.27
CA SER A 150 10.44 -18.13 -13.89
C SER A 150 10.03 -17.70 -15.29
N GLY A 151 9.36 -18.60 -16.04
CA GLY A 151 8.77 -18.28 -17.33
C GLY A 151 7.65 -17.24 -17.19
N VAL A 152 6.77 -17.41 -16.21
CA VAL A 152 5.69 -16.44 -15.92
C VAL A 152 6.27 -15.09 -15.46
N VAL A 153 7.30 -15.08 -14.61
CA VAL A 153 8.00 -13.83 -14.22
C VAL A 153 8.58 -13.11 -15.43
N ALA A 154 9.22 -13.85 -16.36
CA ALA A 154 9.77 -13.26 -17.57
C ALA A 154 8.70 -12.63 -18.45
N LEU A 155 7.55 -13.29 -18.63
CA LEU A 155 6.39 -12.77 -19.37
C LEU A 155 5.85 -11.50 -18.69
N GLY A 156 5.74 -11.47 -17.36
CA GLY A 156 5.27 -10.30 -16.62
C GLY A 156 6.20 -9.10 -16.77
N LYS A 157 7.52 -9.31 -16.65
CA LYS A 157 8.52 -8.25 -16.89
C LYS A 157 8.49 -7.73 -18.33
N GLN A 158 8.32 -8.62 -19.30
CA GLN A 158 8.16 -8.24 -20.70
C GLN A 158 6.89 -7.39 -20.89
N ALA A 159 5.75 -7.82 -20.36
CA ALA A 159 4.49 -7.10 -20.44
C ALA A 159 4.58 -5.71 -19.81
N ALA A 160 5.17 -5.60 -18.61
CA ALA A 160 5.38 -4.33 -17.92
C ALA A 160 6.30 -3.37 -18.69
N THR A 161 7.24 -3.89 -19.50
CA THR A 161 8.16 -3.07 -20.29
C THR A 161 7.56 -2.65 -21.62
N SER A 162 6.91 -3.58 -22.35
CA SER A 162 6.35 -3.34 -23.70
C SER A 162 5.01 -2.61 -23.65
N ASN A 163 4.26 -2.83 -22.59
CA ASN A 163 2.84 -2.46 -22.40
C ASN A 163 1.94 -2.91 -23.58
N ALA A 164 2.35 -3.96 -24.32
CA ALA A 164 1.60 -4.48 -25.44
C ALA A 164 0.49 -5.43 -24.99
N THR A 165 -0.73 -5.27 -25.53
CA THR A 165 -1.88 -6.14 -25.24
C THR A 165 -1.54 -7.63 -25.37
N ALA A 166 -0.79 -8.02 -26.40
CA ALA A 166 -0.40 -9.42 -26.62
C ALA A 166 0.53 -9.96 -25.51
N ASP A 167 1.40 -9.12 -24.95
CA ASP A 167 2.31 -9.52 -23.88
C ASP A 167 1.56 -9.67 -22.56
N TRP A 168 0.66 -8.75 -22.23
CA TRP A 168 -0.22 -8.86 -21.08
C TRP A 168 -1.14 -10.08 -21.18
N ASN A 169 -1.72 -10.35 -22.35
CA ASN A 169 -2.52 -11.56 -22.56
C ASN A 169 -1.69 -12.84 -22.29
N ARG A 170 -0.46 -12.91 -22.81
CA ARG A 170 0.43 -14.06 -22.55
C ARG A 170 0.76 -14.22 -21.07
N PHE A 171 1.06 -13.10 -20.40
CA PHE A 171 1.37 -13.12 -18.97
C PHE A 171 0.18 -13.63 -18.14
N PHE A 172 -1.01 -13.01 -18.27
CA PHE A 172 -2.18 -13.43 -17.49
C PHE A 172 -2.62 -14.85 -17.81
N SER A 173 -2.58 -15.26 -19.09
CA SER A 173 -2.88 -16.66 -19.48
C SER A 173 -1.93 -17.66 -18.83
N ALA A 174 -0.65 -17.35 -18.78
CA ALA A 174 0.34 -18.21 -18.10
C ALA A 174 0.17 -18.21 -16.57
N LEU A 175 -0.13 -17.06 -15.99
CA LEU A 175 -0.34 -16.89 -14.53
C LEU A 175 -1.50 -17.76 -14.02
N VAL A 176 -2.60 -17.85 -14.78
CA VAL A 176 -3.81 -18.58 -14.38
C VAL A 176 -3.95 -19.97 -15.00
N SER A 177 -2.87 -20.50 -15.60
CA SER A 177 -2.89 -21.80 -16.32
C SER A 177 -2.90 -23.03 -15.41
N GLY A 178 -2.84 -22.85 -14.08
CA GLY A 178 -2.70 -23.95 -13.12
C GLY A 178 -1.27 -24.50 -12.97
N THR A 179 -0.30 -24.03 -13.77
CA THR A 179 1.11 -24.44 -13.67
C THR A 179 1.84 -23.79 -12.50
N VAL A 180 1.31 -22.68 -11.96
CA VAL A 180 1.77 -21.94 -10.81
C VAL A 180 0.63 -21.69 -9.85
N LYS A 181 0.94 -21.49 -8.55
CA LYS A 181 -0.06 -21.11 -7.56
C LYS A 181 -0.05 -19.60 -7.34
N VAL A 182 -1.25 -19.03 -7.30
CA VAL A 182 -1.49 -17.60 -7.18
C VAL A 182 -2.26 -17.30 -5.90
N GLY A 183 -1.75 -16.40 -5.08
CA GLY A 183 -2.40 -15.92 -3.86
C GLY A 183 -3.35 -14.76 -4.18
N VAL A 184 -4.58 -14.87 -3.70
CA VAL A 184 -5.55 -13.77 -3.61
C VAL A 184 -6.21 -13.88 -2.25
N SER A 185 -6.08 -12.88 -1.39
CA SER A 185 -6.71 -12.91 -0.06
C SER A 185 -8.23 -12.97 -0.13
N ALA A 186 -8.86 -13.34 0.97
CA ALA A 186 -10.31 -13.51 1.05
C ALA A 186 -11.03 -12.15 0.91
N PRO A 187 -11.81 -11.91 -0.14
CA PRO A 187 -12.42 -10.60 -0.40
C PRO A 187 -13.34 -10.08 0.70
N ALA A 188 -14.04 -10.99 1.39
CA ALA A 188 -14.92 -10.63 2.49
C ALA A 188 -14.18 -10.10 3.75
N GLN A 189 -12.85 -10.24 3.81
CA GLN A 189 -12.02 -9.86 4.97
C GLN A 189 -10.96 -8.83 4.63
N ASP A 190 -10.48 -8.84 3.38
CA ASP A 190 -9.35 -8.04 2.94
C ASP A 190 -9.65 -7.31 1.62
N PRO A 191 -9.60 -5.96 1.62
CA PRO A 191 -9.75 -5.17 0.41
C PRO A 191 -8.74 -5.50 -0.70
N ALA A 192 -7.53 -6.00 -0.36
CA ALA A 192 -6.55 -6.44 -1.35
C ALA A 192 -7.08 -7.63 -2.17
N GLY A 193 -7.84 -8.53 -1.54
CA GLY A 193 -8.51 -9.64 -2.22
C GLY A 193 -9.52 -9.17 -3.25
N VAL A 194 -10.44 -8.27 -2.86
CA VAL A 194 -11.40 -7.66 -3.80
C VAL A 194 -10.65 -7.05 -4.97
N ARG A 195 -9.62 -6.23 -4.71
CA ARG A 195 -8.84 -5.55 -5.75
C ARG A 195 -8.08 -6.51 -6.65
N GLY A 196 -7.58 -7.62 -6.12
CA GLY A 196 -6.97 -8.69 -6.91
C GLY A 196 -7.95 -9.27 -7.95
N TRP A 197 -9.21 -9.52 -7.55
CA TRP A 197 -10.25 -9.96 -8.48
C TRP A 197 -10.61 -8.89 -9.50
N LEU A 198 -10.72 -7.62 -9.10
CA LEU A 198 -10.96 -6.50 -10.03
C LEU A 198 -9.83 -6.35 -11.04
N VAL A 199 -8.57 -6.57 -10.65
CA VAL A 199 -7.42 -6.60 -11.59
C VAL A 199 -7.60 -7.70 -12.63
N LEU A 200 -8.00 -8.91 -12.21
CA LEU A 200 -8.23 -10.02 -13.15
C LEU A 200 -9.38 -9.74 -14.11
N GLU A 201 -10.46 -9.10 -13.66
CA GLU A 201 -11.58 -8.70 -14.51
C GLU A 201 -11.18 -7.60 -15.51
N ALA A 202 -10.49 -6.56 -15.04
CA ALA A 202 -9.99 -5.49 -15.90
C ALA A 202 -8.99 -6.02 -16.93
N ALA A 203 -8.11 -6.96 -16.55
CA ALA A 203 -7.18 -7.61 -17.44
C ALA A 203 -7.93 -8.43 -18.53
N GLY A 204 -8.96 -9.17 -18.13
CA GLY A 204 -9.81 -9.91 -19.06
C GLY A 204 -10.50 -9.00 -20.08
N TYR A 205 -11.02 -7.87 -19.60
CA TYR A 205 -11.61 -6.86 -20.46
C TYR A 205 -10.60 -6.28 -21.47
N LEU A 206 -9.40 -5.90 -20.99
CA LEU A 206 -8.40 -5.24 -21.84
C LEU A 206 -7.68 -6.21 -22.79
N TYR A 207 -7.37 -7.42 -22.31
CA TYR A 207 -6.41 -8.29 -23.00
C TYR A 207 -7.02 -9.60 -23.53
N SER A 208 -8.28 -9.89 -23.21
CA SER A 208 -8.99 -11.09 -23.65
C SER A 208 -10.30 -10.77 -24.41
N GLY A 209 -10.27 -9.74 -25.26
CA GLY A 209 -11.38 -9.42 -26.14
C GLY A 209 -12.67 -8.96 -25.43
N GLY A 210 -12.56 -8.30 -24.28
CA GLY A 210 -13.70 -7.82 -23.49
C GLY A 210 -14.29 -8.86 -22.53
N ASN A 211 -13.69 -10.06 -22.44
CA ASN A 211 -14.16 -11.12 -21.54
C ASN A 211 -13.62 -10.91 -20.11
N THR A 212 -14.39 -10.24 -19.24
CA THR A 212 -14.00 -9.94 -17.87
C THR A 212 -13.73 -11.19 -17.01
N SER A 213 -14.35 -12.32 -17.31
CA SER A 213 -14.17 -13.56 -16.55
C SER A 213 -13.05 -14.47 -17.11
N ALA A 214 -12.33 -14.04 -18.16
CA ALA A 214 -11.34 -14.90 -18.81
C ALA A 214 -10.26 -15.41 -17.85
N TYR A 215 -9.70 -14.54 -17.04
CA TYR A 215 -8.61 -14.90 -16.14
C TYR A 215 -9.09 -15.27 -14.73
N SER A 216 -10.09 -14.59 -14.20
CA SER A 216 -10.68 -14.94 -12.90
C SER A 216 -11.34 -16.32 -12.95
N GLY A 217 -12.10 -16.61 -13.98
CA GLY A 217 -12.72 -17.92 -14.20
C GLY A 217 -11.70 -19.06 -14.38
N ALA A 218 -10.61 -18.81 -15.13
CA ALA A 218 -9.55 -19.80 -15.31
C ALA A 218 -8.83 -20.08 -13.98
N LEU A 219 -8.47 -19.05 -13.19
CA LEU A 219 -7.83 -19.22 -11.88
C LEU A 219 -8.68 -20.06 -10.92
N LEU A 220 -10.00 -19.86 -10.91
CA LEU A 220 -10.91 -20.64 -10.08
C LEU A 220 -11.07 -22.08 -10.59
N ALA A 221 -11.14 -22.29 -11.91
CA ALA A 221 -11.33 -23.60 -12.52
C ALA A 221 -10.13 -24.52 -12.28
N ASP A 222 -8.92 -23.99 -12.37
CA ASP A 222 -7.68 -24.76 -12.24
C ASP A 222 -7.26 -25.01 -10.77
N ARG A 223 -8.04 -24.52 -9.81
CA ARG A 223 -7.75 -24.60 -8.37
C ARG A 223 -6.34 -24.11 -7.99
N GLY A 224 -5.77 -23.22 -8.83
CA GLY A 224 -4.47 -22.60 -8.61
C GLY A 224 -4.53 -21.45 -7.59
N ASN A 225 -5.73 -21.07 -7.16
CA ASN A 225 -5.93 -20.02 -6.18
C ASN A 225 -5.61 -20.52 -4.76
N VAL A 226 -4.74 -19.79 -4.06
CA VAL A 226 -4.46 -19.93 -2.63
C VAL A 226 -5.03 -18.71 -1.92
N THR A 227 -5.81 -18.91 -0.86
CA THR A 227 -6.44 -17.82 -0.14
C THR A 227 -6.15 -17.90 1.37
N ALA A 228 -6.08 -16.73 2.01
CA ALA A 228 -6.00 -16.55 3.46
C ALA A 228 -6.82 -15.31 3.87
N ALA A 229 -6.93 -15.03 5.15
CA ALA A 229 -7.72 -13.91 5.66
C ALA A 229 -7.20 -12.56 5.17
N SER A 230 -5.87 -12.40 5.05
CA SER A 230 -5.24 -11.19 4.50
C SER A 230 -4.14 -11.55 3.49
N ALA A 231 -3.71 -10.56 2.69
CA ALA A 231 -2.55 -10.69 1.81
C ALA A 231 -1.26 -10.88 2.64
N ALA A 232 -1.17 -10.27 3.83
CA ALA A 232 -0.04 -10.44 4.74
C ALA A 232 0.13 -11.89 5.19
N ASP A 233 -0.97 -12.63 5.42
CA ASP A 233 -0.92 -14.06 5.77
C ASP A 233 -0.37 -14.94 4.63
N LEU A 234 -0.38 -14.45 3.40
CA LEU A 234 0.14 -15.15 2.23
C LEU A 234 1.62 -14.86 1.95
N VAL A 235 2.25 -13.91 2.65
CA VAL A 235 3.67 -13.56 2.46
C VAL A 235 4.58 -14.72 2.86
N ALA A 236 4.43 -15.28 4.05
CA ALA A 236 5.23 -16.41 4.48
C ALA A 236 5.09 -17.67 3.57
N PRO A 237 3.87 -18.06 3.13
CA PRO A 237 3.72 -19.08 2.09
C PRO A 237 4.39 -18.73 0.76
N LEU A 238 4.39 -17.45 0.34
CA LEU A 238 5.08 -16.98 -0.87
C LEU A 238 6.59 -17.13 -0.73
N GLU A 239 7.17 -16.67 0.36
CA GLU A 239 8.61 -16.79 0.64
C GLU A 239 9.06 -18.24 0.73
N ALA A 240 8.25 -19.10 1.33
CA ALA A 240 8.49 -20.55 1.41
C ALA A 240 8.35 -21.27 0.06
N GLY A 241 7.83 -20.57 -1.00
CA GLY A 241 7.60 -21.19 -2.31
C GLY A 241 6.34 -22.08 -2.38
N ASN A 242 5.49 -22.05 -1.36
CA ASN A 242 4.22 -22.79 -1.34
C ASN A 242 3.19 -22.19 -2.32
N LEU A 243 3.32 -20.90 -2.62
CA LEU A 243 2.74 -20.21 -3.76
C LEU A 243 3.82 -19.40 -4.47
N GLN A 244 3.60 -19.07 -5.75
CA GLN A 244 4.63 -18.42 -6.55
C GLN A 244 4.32 -16.95 -6.83
N PHE A 245 3.03 -16.56 -6.81
CA PHE A 245 2.56 -15.21 -7.09
C PHE A 245 1.51 -14.79 -6.09
N LEU A 246 1.46 -13.49 -5.75
CA LEU A 246 0.52 -12.91 -4.79
C LEU A 246 0.04 -11.55 -5.27
N PHE A 247 -1.27 -11.37 -5.39
CA PHE A 247 -1.88 -10.06 -5.56
C PHE A 247 -1.83 -9.30 -4.23
N MET A 248 -1.14 -8.17 -4.21
CA MET A 248 -1.00 -7.34 -3.01
C MET A 248 -0.74 -5.88 -3.36
N TYR A 249 -0.72 -5.03 -2.36
CA TYR A 249 -0.34 -3.63 -2.54
C TYR A 249 1.15 -3.49 -2.80
N LYS A 250 1.52 -2.50 -3.61
CA LYS A 250 2.92 -2.19 -3.91
C LYS A 250 3.69 -1.78 -2.66
N SER A 251 3.07 -0.98 -1.79
CA SER A 251 3.70 -0.57 -0.53
C SER A 251 4.07 -1.77 0.33
N ALA A 252 3.15 -2.72 0.52
CA ALA A 252 3.42 -3.95 1.25
C ALA A 252 4.54 -4.77 0.59
N ALA A 253 4.52 -4.94 -0.74
CA ALA A 253 5.59 -5.65 -1.44
C ALA A 253 6.95 -4.97 -1.25
N VAL A 254 7.01 -3.63 -1.25
CA VAL A 254 8.24 -2.86 -0.99
C VAL A 254 8.70 -3.03 0.45
N SER A 255 7.80 -2.91 1.43
CA SER A 255 8.10 -3.05 2.85
C SER A 255 8.60 -4.44 3.22
N ASP A 256 8.05 -5.48 2.57
CA ASP A 256 8.45 -6.88 2.76
C ASP A 256 9.69 -7.26 1.91
N GLY A 257 10.21 -6.34 1.09
CA GLY A 257 11.36 -6.60 0.20
C GLY A 257 11.06 -7.62 -0.91
N LEU A 258 9.79 -7.80 -1.27
CA LEU A 258 9.36 -8.77 -2.27
C LEU A 258 9.55 -8.22 -3.69
N PRO A 259 10.07 -9.02 -4.62
CA PRO A 259 10.06 -8.66 -6.03
C PRO A 259 8.64 -8.76 -6.59
N TYR A 260 8.30 -7.88 -7.52
CA TYR A 260 6.95 -7.83 -8.12
C TYR A 260 6.96 -7.50 -9.61
N VAL A 261 5.85 -7.82 -10.26
CA VAL A 261 5.47 -7.33 -11.59
C VAL A 261 4.61 -6.08 -11.39
N ALA A 262 5.10 -4.93 -11.88
CA ALA A 262 4.31 -3.71 -11.92
C ALA A 262 3.23 -3.85 -12.99
N LEU A 263 1.99 -3.48 -12.66
CA LEU A 263 0.84 -3.57 -13.55
C LEU A 263 0.65 -2.28 -14.36
N ASP A 264 0.00 -2.41 -15.52
CA ASP A 264 -0.48 -1.27 -16.31
C ASP A 264 -1.35 -0.34 -15.44
N PRO A 265 -1.30 0.99 -15.64
CA PRO A 265 -2.12 1.94 -14.87
C PRO A 265 -3.62 1.61 -14.87
N HIS A 266 -4.17 1.06 -15.97
CA HIS A 266 -5.57 0.63 -16.01
C HIS A 266 -5.87 -0.59 -15.13
N LEU A 267 -4.85 -1.32 -14.65
CA LEU A 267 -5.00 -2.49 -13.78
C LEU A 267 -4.64 -2.19 -12.33
N ASN A 268 -3.68 -1.29 -12.09
CA ASN A 268 -3.08 -1.14 -10.77
C ASN A 268 -3.93 -0.38 -9.76
N LEU A 269 -5.05 0.21 -10.17
CA LEU A 269 -5.98 0.98 -9.33
C LEU A 269 -5.33 2.17 -8.59
N GLY A 270 -4.18 2.69 -9.07
CA GLY A 270 -3.43 3.73 -8.39
C GLY A 270 -3.64 5.14 -8.95
N ASP A 271 -4.28 5.29 -10.11
CA ASP A 271 -4.44 6.56 -10.80
C ASP A 271 -5.87 7.11 -10.64
N ALA A 272 -6.01 8.23 -9.93
CA ALA A 272 -7.29 8.90 -9.73
C ALA A 272 -7.95 9.32 -11.06
N ALA A 273 -7.19 9.64 -12.10
CA ALA A 273 -7.73 10.01 -13.40
C ALA A 273 -8.43 8.82 -14.09
N LEU A 274 -8.08 7.59 -13.71
CA LEU A 274 -8.70 6.37 -14.24
C LEU A 274 -9.90 5.87 -13.40
N ALA A 275 -10.38 6.62 -12.41
CA ALA A 275 -11.57 6.25 -11.64
C ALA A 275 -12.78 5.88 -12.50
N PRO A 276 -13.12 6.60 -13.61
CA PRO A 276 -14.22 6.21 -14.50
C PRO A 276 -13.97 4.90 -15.26
N PHE A 277 -12.71 4.50 -15.41
CA PHE A 277 -12.38 3.20 -15.99
C PHE A 277 -12.51 2.09 -14.96
N TYR A 278 -11.97 2.28 -13.75
CA TYR A 278 -12.03 1.28 -12.69
C TYR A 278 -13.47 0.97 -12.28
N SER A 279 -14.36 1.96 -12.27
CA SER A 279 -15.77 1.81 -11.91
C SER A 279 -16.60 0.93 -12.88
N LYS A 280 -16.03 0.52 -14.01
CA LYS A 280 -16.65 -0.45 -14.90
C LYS A 280 -16.65 -1.89 -14.37
N PHE A 281 -15.83 -2.15 -13.35
CA PHE A 281 -15.65 -3.47 -12.74
C PHE A 281 -16.20 -3.47 -11.33
N SER A 282 -16.78 -4.60 -10.93
CA SER A 282 -17.31 -4.76 -9.57
C SER A 282 -17.22 -6.21 -9.13
N TYR A 283 -16.83 -6.40 -7.88
CA TYR A 283 -16.80 -7.70 -7.22
C TYR A 283 -17.97 -7.81 -6.23
N SER A 284 -18.69 -8.93 -6.27
CA SER A 284 -19.83 -9.18 -5.37
C SER A 284 -19.61 -10.48 -4.58
N ASP A 285 -19.83 -10.41 -3.29
CA ASP A 285 -19.85 -11.55 -2.38
C ASP A 285 -20.98 -11.42 -1.34
N SER A 286 -20.92 -12.21 -0.27
CA SER A 286 -21.93 -12.18 0.80
C SER A 286 -21.91 -10.88 1.62
N ALA A 287 -20.81 -10.11 1.59
CA ALA A 287 -20.70 -8.83 2.28
C ALA A 287 -21.29 -7.66 1.46
N GLY A 288 -21.43 -7.84 0.13
CA GLY A 288 -22.01 -6.83 -0.75
C GLY A 288 -21.33 -6.74 -2.10
N THR A 289 -21.45 -5.58 -2.73
CA THR A 289 -20.81 -5.29 -4.02
C THR A 289 -19.82 -4.14 -3.86
N THR A 290 -18.57 -4.40 -4.18
CA THR A 290 -17.52 -3.37 -4.23
C THR A 290 -17.23 -3.00 -5.67
N THR A 291 -17.39 -1.72 -5.99
CA THR A 291 -17.04 -1.17 -7.32
C THR A 291 -15.57 -0.72 -7.34
N GLY A 292 -14.90 -0.96 -8.44
CA GLY A 292 -13.51 -0.57 -8.64
C GLY A 292 -13.32 0.94 -8.52
N SER A 293 -12.32 1.34 -7.76
CA SER A 293 -11.96 2.73 -7.50
C SER A 293 -10.45 2.86 -7.26
N PRO A 294 -9.88 4.07 -7.34
CA PRO A 294 -8.50 4.29 -6.93
C PRO A 294 -8.26 3.88 -5.48
N ILE A 295 -7.06 3.36 -5.21
CA ILE A 295 -6.63 2.98 -3.87
C ILE A 295 -6.17 4.25 -3.15
N VAL A 296 -6.99 4.73 -2.23
CA VAL A 296 -6.69 5.93 -1.43
C VAL A 296 -6.34 5.49 -0.01
N VAL A 297 -5.18 5.91 0.48
CA VAL A 297 -4.81 5.79 1.89
C VAL A 297 -5.29 7.05 2.59
N ALA A 298 -6.21 6.87 3.52
CA ALA A 298 -6.89 7.98 4.19
C ALA A 298 -6.68 7.94 5.69
N VAL A 299 -6.72 9.10 6.33
CA VAL A 299 -6.66 9.28 7.78
C VAL A 299 -7.89 10.02 8.27
N THR A 300 -8.42 9.59 9.41
CA THR A 300 -9.47 10.27 10.15
C THR A 300 -9.21 10.23 11.66
N VAL A 301 -9.87 11.11 12.40
CA VAL A 301 -9.95 11.10 13.87
C VAL A 301 -11.34 10.60 14.22
N PRO A 302 -11.51 9.37 14.73
CA PRO A 302 -12.82 8.85 15.10
C PRO A 302 -13.56 9.75 16.10
N ALA A 303 -14.90 9.78 16.03
CA ALA A 303 -15.72 10.57 16.95
C ALA A 303 -15.58 10.14 18.42
N VAL A 304 -15.04 8.95 18.67
CA VAL A 304 -14.75 8.39 20.00
C VAL A 304 -13.35 8.74 20.51
N ALA A 305 -12.54 9.48 19.74
CA ALA A 305 -11.20 9.88 20.10
C ALA A 305 -11.19 10.72 21.39
N VAL A 306 -10.25 10.41 22.27
CA VAL A 306 -10.08 11.12 23.54
C VAL A 306 -9.08 12.27 23.38
N ASP A 307 -7.96 12.01 22.70
CA ASP A 307 -6.87 12.97 22.50
C ASP A 307 -7.03 13.68 21.13
N THR A 308 -8.21 14.27 20.89
CA THR A 308 -8.61 14.85 19.60
C THR A 308 -7.66 15.94 19.10
N THR A 309 -7.10 16.76 20.00
CA THR A 309 -6.19 17.86 19.64
C THR A 309 -4.90 17.32 19.03
N GLU A 310 -4.25 16.37 19.70
CA GLU A 310 -3.02 15.74 19.27
C GLU A 310 -3.24 14.86 18.03
N ALA A 311 -4.40 14.19 17.94
CA ALA A 311 -4.79 13.43 16.76
C ALA A 311 -4.95 14.32 15.52
N LEU A 312 -5.57 15.49 15.65
CA LEU A 312 -5.68 16.46 14.55
C LEU A 312 -4.33 17.10 14.19
N GLN A 313 -3.41 17.25 15.15
CA GLN A 313 -2.03 17.66 14.86
C GLN A 313 -1.32 16.58 14.00
N PHE A 314 -1.52 15.30 14.33
CA PHE A 314 -0.99 14.21 13.49
C PHE A 314 -1.60 14.21 12.08
N VAL A 315 -2.90 14.42 11.95
CA VAL A 315 -3.55 14.55 10.63
C VAL A 315 -2.90 15.68 9.82
N ALA A 316 -2.71 16.86 10.42
CA ALA A 316 -2.06 17.97 9.74
C ALA A 316 -0.60 17.65 9.36
N TYR A 317 0.13 16.95 10.24
CA TYR A 317 1.50 16.51 10.00
C TYR A 317 1.55 15.55 8.81
N VAL A 318 0.76 14.49 8.80
CA VAL A 318 0.80 13.45 7.76
C VAL A 318 0.44 13.98 6.38
N VAL A 319 -0.51 14.91 6.29
CA VAL A 319 -0.92 15.50 5.01
C VAL A 319 0.18 16.43 4.45
N GLN A 320 0.96 17.07 5.31
CA GLN A 320 2.06 17.96 4.89
C GLN A 320 3.38 17.21 4.64
N ASP A 321 3.62 16.08 5.29
CA ASP A 321 4.85 15.27 5.20
C ASP A 321 4.64 13.94 4.43
N SER A 322 3.54 13.80 3.70
CA SER A 322 3.24 12.57 2.93
C SER A 322 4.34 12.20 1.93
N GLY A 323 5.21 13.15 1.54
CA GLY A 323 6.35 12.92 0.64
C GLY A 323 7.32 11.85 1.13
N SER A 324 7.48 11.70 2.44
CA SER A 324 8.32 10.66 3.06
C SER A 324 7.83 9.24 2.76
N LEU A 325 6.56 9.07 2.41
CA LEU A 325 5.94 7.77 2.10
C LEU A 325 6.38 7.17 0.75
N SER A 326 7.01 7.97 -0.12
CA SER A 326 7.48 7.49 -1.43
C SER A 326 8.50 6.35 -1.32
N VAL A 327 9.28 6.29 -0.23
CA VAL A 327 10.25 5.21 0.00
C VAL A 327 9.59 3.85 0.20
N TYR A 328 8.32 3.84 0.62
CA TYR A 328 7.50 2.64 0.77
C TYR A 328 6.69 2.30 -0.49
N GLY A 329 6.93 3.00 -1.61
CA GLY A 329 6.21 2.74 -2.86
C GLY A 329 4.84 3.40 -2.97
N LEU A 330 4.39 4.15 -1.94
CA LEU A 330 3.19 4.97 -1.99
C LEU A 330 3.38 6.20 -2.87
N VAL A 331 2.29 6.71 -3.44
CA VAL A 331 2.27 7.97 -4.18
C VAL A 331 1.61 9.04 -3.31
N PRO A 332 2.37 10.01 -2.78
CA PRO A 332 1.82 11.08 -1.97
C PRO A 332 0.78 11.90 -2.73
N LEU A 333 -0.30 12.29 -2.06
CA LEU A 333 -1.25 13.27 -2.55
C LEU A 333 -0.90 14.65 -1.99
N SER A 334 -0.53 15.57 -2.87
CA SER A 334 -0.23 16.96 -2.52
C SER A 334 -0.82 17.90 -3.58
N PRO A 335 -1.95 18.58 -3.28
CA PRO A 335 -2.68 18.59 -2.00
C PRO A 335 -3.33 17.24 -1.65
N GLY A 336 -3.58 17.01 -0.36
CA GLY A 336 -4.42 15.89 0.11
C GLY A 336 -5.87 16.07 -0.35
N VAL A 337 -6.70 15.02 -0.22
CA VAL A 337 -8.10 15.04 -0.70
C VAL A 337 -9.05 14.83 0.49
N LEU A 338 -9.85 15.83 0.82
CA LEU A 338 -10.83 15.78 1.90
C LEU A 338 -12.17 15.22 1.39
N TYR A 339 -12.58 14.10 1.94
CA TYR A 339 -13.91 13.51 1.76
C TYR A 339 -14.74 13.79 3.01
N GLN A 340 -15.99 14.28 2.85
CA GLN A 340 -16.80 14.67 3.99
C GLN A 340 -18.31 14.57 3.72
N SER A 341 -19.06 14.10 4.72
CA SER A 341 -20.53 14.06 4.73
C SER A 341 -21.10 15.02 5.78
N ALA A 342 -20.26 15.54 6.69
CA ALA A 342 -20.57 16.60 7.65
C ALA A 342 -19.43 17.62 7.70
N THR A 343 -19.65 18.73 8.38
CA THR A 343 -18.65 19.79 8.56
C THR A 343 -17.48 19.26 9.44
N PRO A 344 -16.25 19.23 8.93
CA PRO A 344 -15.12 18.73 9.69
C PRO A 344 -14.65 19.74 10.75
N PRO A 345 -13.78 19.33 11.71
CA PRO A 345 -13.21 20.22 12.72
C PRO A 345 -12.53 21.46 12.12
N ALA A 346 -12.45 22.53 12.90
CA ALA A 346 -11.87 23.81 12.47
C ALA A 346 -10.43 23.67 11.92
N GLN A 347 -9.62 22.78 12.50
CA GLN A 347 -8.25 22.51 12.07
C GLN A 347 -8.22 21.90 10.64
N VAL A 348 -9.16 21.01 10.31
CA VAL A 348 -9.30 20.42 8.97
C VAL A 348 -9.80 21.48 7.97
N GLN A 349 -10.76 22.33 8.39
CA GLN A 349 -11.21 23.48 7.55
C GLN A 349 -10.06 24.44 7.26
N GLU A 350 -9.17 24.68 8.22
CA GLU A 350 -7.98 25.52 8.05
C GLU A 350 -7.01 24.93 7.02
N LEU A 351 -6.81 23.58 7.01
CA LEU A 351 -6.01 22.91 5.97
C LEU A 351 -6.60 23.13 4.57
N ALA A 352 -7.92 23.07 4.45
CA ALA A 352 -8.61 23.36 3.18
C ALA A 352 -8.47 24.83 2.77
N ALA A 353 -8.65 25.75 3.70
CA ALA A 353 -8.48 27.18 3.45
C ALA A 353 -7.05 27.55 3.02
N LYS A 354 -6.04 26.83 3.48
CA LYS A 354 -4.63 26.97 3.08
C LYS A 354 -4.28 26.25 1.79
N GLY A 355 -5.20 25.50 1.18
CA GLY A 355 -4.93 24.68 -0.01
C GLY A 355 -4.06 23.44 0.24
N VAL A 356 -3.88 23.06 1.49
CA VAL A 356 -3.15 21.83 1.88
C VAL A 356 -3.98 20.60 1.55
N VAL A 357 -5.31 20.73 1.60
CA VAL A 357 -6.26 19.73 1.12
C VAL A 357 -7.26 20.36 0.15
N VAL A 358 -7.75 19.56 -0.79
CA VAL A 358 -8.82 19.94 -1.74
C VAL A 358 -10.06 19.10 -1.49
N ASP A 359 -11.21 19.61 -1.89
CA ASP A 359 -12.48 18.89 -1.76
C ASP A 359 -12.51 17.66 -2.68
N GLY A 360 -12.75 16.50 -2.11
CA GLY A 360 -12.92 15.20 -2.78
C GLY A 360 -14.38 14.76 -2.88
N GLY A 361 -15.30 15.56 -2.37
CA GLY A 361 -16.73 15.24 -2.34
C GLY A 361 -17.17 14.49 -1.10
N ALA A 362 -18.30 13.80 -1.22
CA ALA A 362 -18.88 13.06 -0.10
C ALA A 362 -18.00 11.85 0.31
N LEU A 363 -17.98 11.58 1.60
CA LEU A 363 -17.49 10.32 2.14
C LEU A 363 -18.47 9.20 1.74
N PRO A 364 -18.02 8.08 1.14
CA PRO A 364 -18.90 7.04 0.59
C PRO A 364 -19.72 6.30 1.66
#